data_e518df8c9cd344dd2c62b9a7d09b67dd
#
_entry.id   e518df8c9cd344dd2c62b9a7d09b67dd
#
_cell.length_a   1.000
_cell.length_b   1.000
_cell.length_c   1.000
_cell.angle_alpha   90.00
_cell.angle_beta   90.00
_cell.angle_gamma   90.00
#
_symmetry.space_group_name_H-M   'P 1'
#
loop_
_entity.id
_entity.type
_entity.pdbx_description
1 polymer ?
#
loop_
_entity_poly.entity_id
_entity_poly.type
_entity_poly.pdbx_seq_one_letter_code
_entity_poly.pdbx_strand_id
1 'polypeptide(L)'
;MKKLGLVFLVLTLIMCSSSNESSDVVETTTTLEAEVPSNNETTTTASNAQDDTNIVESYTYDKEKMSPFTGLELSPEIWLKRPRRVIAFKVDNNLNARPQSGLQEADTVMEILVEGGMTRFLAFYMDKTSTYVGPIRSARPTDPNLVRPYGGILVVSGATAGLIPAIRELGVPVLEEVSAPTMFRIANRKAPHNLYADTELVREYIDTRGFLFNQDVNPLYDFGNDQSNWLTGANRVTIKYSDFTTVIWKIDNDQYSRFIVDGYSPDEEAVAHNFITRDGYSDILKIPTVVVIQGPLYNDEVTTLPSVLTVGVGPVSIFHNGKYIEGTWRRNDITEPFEFLDNDQEKIEVPPSKQWIHILPLD
;
A
#
# COMPACT_ATOMS: atom_id res chain seq x y z
N MET A 1 -27.74 -70.32 -21.18
CA MET A 1 -27.04 -70.02 -22.44
C MET A 1 -27.84 -68.97 -23.18
N LYS A 2 -27.51 -67.69 -23.04
CA LYS A 2 -28.00 -66.64 -23.93
C LYS A 2 -26.87 -65.62 -24.12
N LYS A 3 -26.56 -65.38 -25.39
CA LYS A 3 -25.43 -64.64 -25.91
C LYS A 3 -25.58 -63.13 -25.68
N LEU A 4 -24.51 -62.50 -25.28
CA LEU A 4 -24.34 -61.05 -25.14
C LEU A 4 -24.09 -60.46 -26.55
N GLY A 5 -24.90 -59.53 -26.97
CA GLY A 5 -24.73 -58.74 -28.20
C GLY A 5 -24.14 -57.37 -27.88
N LEU A 6 -22.99 -57.10 -28.46
CA LEU A 6 -22.25 -55.84 -28.34
C LEU A 6 -22.79 -54.88 -29.41
N VAL A 7 -23.38 -53.75 -29.01
CA VAL A 7 -23.80 -52.70 -29.94
C VAL A 7 -22.75 -51.57 -29.90
N PHE A 8 -22.08 -51.35 -31.03
CA PHE A 8 -21.23 -50.22 -31.27
C PHE A 8 -22.09 -49.03 -31.66
N LEU A 9 -22.02 -47.97 -30.87
CA LEU A 9 -22.62 -46.66 -31.21
C LEU A 9 -21.53 -45.76 -31.79
N VAL A 10 -21.64 -45.45 -33.09
CA VAL A 10 -20.81 -44.49 -33.78
C VAL A 10 -21.39 -43.11 -33.53
N LEU A 11 -20.65 -42.25 -32.84
CA LEU A 11 -21.03 -40.87 -32.63
C LEU A 11 -20.32 -40.00 -33.70
N THR A 12 -21.11 -39.45 -34.63
CA THR A 12 -20.65 -38.43 -35.60
C THR A 12 -20.49 -37.09 -34.91
N LEU A 13 -19.30 -36.55 -34.96
CA LEU A 13 -18.97 -35.19 -34.54
C LEU A 13 -19.51 -34.20 -35.59
N ILE A 14 -20.47 -33.39 -35.21
CA ILE A 14 -20.86 -32.18 -35.93
C ILE A 14 -20.03 -31.04 -35.39
N MET A 15 -19.11 -30.52 -36.20
CA MET A 15 -18.41 -29.27 -35.94
C MET A 15 -19.39 -28.10 -36.10
N CYS A 16 -19.73 -27.45 -35.00
CA CYS A 16 -20.24 -26.07 -35.03
C CYS A 16 -19.10 -25.12 -34.71
N SER A 17 -18.78 -24.31 -35.69
CA SER A 17 -17.95 -23.14 -35.56
C SER A 17 -18.63 -22.14 -34.64
N SER A 18 -18.06 -21.84 -33.48
CA SER A 18 -18.43 -20.68 -32.68
C SER A 18 -17.24 -19.72 -32.61
N SER A 19 -17.55 -18.49 -32.95
CA SER A 19 -16.71 -17.31 -32.94
C SER A 19 -15.88 -17.16 -31.66
N ASN A 20 -14.58 -16.91 -31.86
CA ASN A 20 -13.66 -16.44 -30.84
C ASN A 20 -14.14 -15.09 -30.28
N GLU A 21 -14.57 -15.07 -29.04
CA GLU A 21 -14.42 -13.89 -28.19
C GLU A 21 -13.02 -13.99 -27.58
N SER A 22 -12.15 -13.09 -28.02
CA SER A 22 -10.86 -12.86 -27.41
C SER A 22 -11.08 -12.26 -26.04
N SER A 23 -10.83 -13.04 -24.98
CA SER A 23 -10.57 -12.50 -23.67
C SER A 23 -9.22 -11.80 -23.74
N ASP A 24 -9.23 -10.47 -23.74
CA ASP A 24 -8.03 -9.66 -23.58
C ASP A 24 -7.43 -9.97 -22.20
N VAL A 25 -6.36 -10.76 -22.22
CA VAL A 25 -5.49 -10.96 -21.05
C VAL A 25 -4.67 -9.68 -20.92
N VAL A 26 -4.98 -8.89 -19.89
CA VAL A 26 -4.19 -7.72 -19.53
C VAL A 26 -2.91 -8.20 -18.85
N GLU A 27 -1.79 -8.18 -19.55
CA GLU A 27 -0.48 -8.39 -18.97
C GLU A 27 -0.12 -7.20 -18.06
N THR A 28 -0.08 -7.40 -16.76
CA THR A 28 0.42 -6.42 -15.79
C THR A 28 1.91 -6.66 -15.60
N THR A 29 2.75 -5.98 -16.35
CA THR A 29 4.20 -6.14 -16.26
C THR A 29 4.77 -5.13 -15.28
N THR A 30 5.41 -5.59 -14.20
CA THR A 30 6.27 -4.74 -13.37
C THR A 30 7.62 -4.63 -14.09
N THR A 31 7.86 -3.52 -14.78
CA THR A 31 9.14 -3.28 -15.44
C THR A 31 10.04 -2.51 -14.47
N LEU A 32 11.07 -3.17 -13.96
CA LEU A 32 12.16 -2.53 -13.21
C LEU A 32 13.19 -2.06 -14.23
N GLU A 33 13.14 -0.80 -14.64
CA GLU A 33 14.21 -0.18 -15.43
C GLU A 33 15.25 0.42 -14.48
N ALA A 34 16.40 -0.25 -14.36
CA ALA A 34 17.61 0.32 -13.78
C ALA A 34 18.40 1.02 -14.89
N GLU A 35 18.43 2.34 -14.89
CA GLU A 35 19.35 3.06 -15.77
C GLU A 35 20.77 2.93 -15.23
N VAL A 36 21.64 2.19 -15.94
CA VAL A 36 23.07 2.10 -15.66
C VAL A 36 23.73 3.34 -16.29
N PRO A 37 24.40 4.21 -15.53
CA PRO A 37 25.15 5.32 -16.12
C PRO A 37 26.36 4.77 -16.89
N SER A 38 26.54 5.20 -18.15
CA SER A 38 27.71 4.88 -18.95
C SER A 38 28.95 5.54 -18.33
N ASN A 39 29.89 4.73 -17.87
CA ASN A 39 31.17 5.18 -17.35
C ASN A 39 32.02 5.81 -18.46
N ASN A 40 32.33 7.09 -18.33
CA ASN A 40 33.51 7.69 -18.92
C ASN A 40 34.67 7.54 -17.91
N GLU A 41 35.67 6.79 -18.31
CA GLU A 41 36.93 6.63 -17.58
C GLU A 41 37.62 8.00 -17.41
N THR A 42 37.98 8.31 -16.17
CA THR A 42 39.04 9.29 -15.88
C THR A 42 39.92 8.77 -14.77
N THR A 43 41.18 8.78 -15.08
CA THR A 43 42.35 8.21 -14.47
C THR A 43 42.63 8.73 -13.05
N THR A 44 42.83 7.83 -12.14
CA THR A 44 43.67 7.67 -10.94
C THR A 44 44.46 8.88 -10.40
N THR A 45 44.26 9.17 -9.13
CA THR A 45 45.37 9.45 -8.20
C THR A 45 45.08 8.81 -6.84
N ALA A 46 45.96 7.94 -6.38
CA ALA A 46 45.92 7.26 -5.11
C ALA A 46 46.16 8.27 -3.95
N SER A 47 45.27 8.26 -2.96
CA SER A 47 45.55 8.82 -1.65
C SER A 47 44.99 7.90 -0.57
N ASN A 48 45.85 7.56 0.35
CA ASN A 48 45.75 6.85 1.62
C ASN A 48 44.36 6.44 2.10
N ALA A 49 44.15 5.12 2.20
CA ALA A 49 43.07 4.50 2.96
C ALA A 49 43.23 4.86 4.46
N GLN A 50 42.38 5.70 4.99
CA GLN A 50 42.00 5.66 6.39
C GLN A 50 40.88 4.61 6.51
N ASP A 51 41.14 3.67 7.38
CA ASP A 51 40.23 2.58 7.74
C ASP A 51 39.09 3.19 8.58
N ASP A 52 38.08 3.78 7.90
CA ASP A 52 36.83 4.14 8.52
C ASP A 52 36.02 2.84 8.69
N THR A 53 36.25 2.17 9.81
CA THR A 53 35.33 1.19 10.34
C THR A 53 34.04 1.94 10.67
N ASN A 54 33.12 2.02 9.71
CA ASN A 54 31.72 2.38 9.95
C ASN A 54 31.16 1.34 10.94
N ILE A 55 31.15 1.69 12.23
CA ILE A 55 30.40 0.97 13.24
C ILE A 55 28.93 1.26 12.87
N VAL A 56 28.31 0.35 12.13
CA VAL A 56 26.85 0.35 11.95
C VAL A 56 26.30 0.10 13.34
N GLU A 57 25.76 1.13 13.99
CA GLU A 57 25.05 0.95 15.26
C GLU A 57 23.97 -0.10 15.03
N SER A 58 24.02 -1.17 15.82
CA SER A 58 23.05 -2.25 15.71
C SER A 58 21.67 -1.71 16.05
N TYR A 59 20.77 -1.65 15.05
CA TYR A 59 19.38 -1.29 15.26
C TYR A 59 18.69 -2.42 16.02
N THR A 60 17.88 -2.08 17.03
CA THR A 60 17.01 -3.02 17.74
C THR A 60 15.66 -2.35 17.94
N TYR A 61 14.61 -2.96 17.38
CA TYR A 61 13.26 -2.44 17.53
C TYR A 61 12.78 -2.55 18.99
N ASP A 62 12.46 -1.40 19.60
CA ASP A 62 11.88 -1.28 20.93
C ASP A 62 10.39 -0.88 20.81
N LYS A 63 9.49 -1.85 21.01
CA LYS A 63 8.04 -1.63 20.90
C LYS A 63 7.48 -0.57 21.84
N GLU A 64 8.16 -0.28 22.96
CA GLU A 64 7.74 0.71 23.94
C GLU A 64 8.04 2.14 23.52
N LYS A 65 9.06 2.32 22.66
CA LYS A 65 9.58 3.63 22.28
C LYS A 65 9.53 3.93 20.80
N MET A 66 9.35 2.90 19.95
CA MET A 66 9.39 3.04 18.53
C MET A 66 8.00 2.89 17.90
N SER A 67 7.80 3.55 16.76
CA SER A 67 6.58 3.45 15.97
C SER A 67 6.46 2.07 15.32
N PRO A 68 5.34 1.36 15.45
CA PRO A 68 5.12 0.10 14.75
C PRO A 68 4.95 0.29 13.23
N PHE A 69 4.69 1.52 12.77
CA PHE A 69 4.52 1.82 11.36
C PHE A 69 5.78 2.34 10.67
N THR A 70 6.73 2.87 11.41
CA THR A 70 7.93 3.46 10.82
C THR A 70 9.25 2.89 11.35
N GLY A 71 9.22 2.14 12.47
CA GLY A 71 10.43 1.71 13.16
C GLY A 71 11.23 2.85 13.78
N LEU A 72 10.78 4.10 13.66
CA LEU A 72 11.49 5.27 14.20
C LEU A 72 11.19 5.46 15.68
N GLU A 73 12.18 5.96 16.41
CA GLU A 73 12.00 6.37 17.80
C GLU A 73 11.01 7.53 17.89
N LEU A 74 10.11 7.44 18.86
CA LEU A 74 9.10 8.44 19.15
C LEU A 74 9.57 9.40 20.23
N SER A 75 9.21 10.67 20.11
CA SER A 75 9.46 11.60 21.21
C SER A 75 8.70 11.17 22.47
N PRO A 76 9.23 11.47 23.68
CA PRO A 76 8.57 11.13 24.94
C PRO A 76 7.11 11.63 25.04
N GLU A 77 6.80 12.74 24.39
CA GLU A 77 5.46 13.31 24.35
C GLU A 77 4.45 12.43 23.62
N ILE A 78 4.92 11.66 22.61
CA ILE A 78 4.10 10.76 21.83
C ILE A 78 3.97 9.42 22.54
N TRP A 79 5.06 8.78 22.93
CA TRP A 79 4.99 7.44 23.52
C TRP A 79 4.36 7.43 24.92
N LEU A 80 4.45 8.52 25.73
CA LEU A 80 3.75 8.66 27.00
C LEU A 80 2.22 8.75 26.84
N LYS A 81 1.72 9.13 25.67
CA LYS A 81 0.27 9.18 25.37
C LYS A 81 -0.28 7.85 24.89
N ARG A 82 0.55 6.82 24.74
CA ARG A 82 0.08 5.47 24.41
C ARG A 82 -0.68 4.85 25.60
N PRO A 83 -1.66 3.97 25.36
CA PRO A 83 -2.00 3.35 24.08
C PRO A 83 -2.89 4.24 23.18
N ARG A 84 -2.57 4.32 21.90
CA ARG A 84 -3.41 4.94 20.88
C ARG A 84 -3.97 3.89 19.94
N ARG A 85 -5.23 4.08 19.51
CA ARG A 85 -5.84 3.21 18.50
C ARG A 85 -5.31 3.56 17.11
N VAL A 86 -5.03 2.55 16.32
CA VAL A 86 -4.73 2.71 14.89
C VAL A 86 -6.00 3.14 14.15
N ILE A 87 -5.91 4.17 13.34
CA ILE A 87 -6.99 4.65 12.48
C ILE A 87 -6.51 4.58 11.04
N ALA A 88 -7.28 3.94 10.17
CA ALA A 88 -7.02 3.85 8.73
C ALA A 88 -8.10 4.60 7.96
N PHE A 89 -7.73 5.68 7.28
CA PHE A 89 -8.62 6.47 6.44
C PHE A 89 -8.57 5.98 5.00
N LYS A 90 -9.74 5.65 4.42
CA LYS A 90 -9.84 5.35 2.99
C LYS A 90 -9.89 6.65 2.19
N VAL A 91 -8.82 6.97 1.47
CA VAL A 91 -8.67 8.22 0.71
C VAL A 91 -8.79 7.95 -0.79
N ASP A 92 -9.51 8.81 -1.48
CA ASP A 92 -9.76 8.75 -2.92
C ASP A 92 -8.51 9.10 -3.74
N ASN A 93 -8.29 8.41 -4.87
CA ASN A 93 -7.26 8.77 -5.83
C ASN A 93 -7.81 9.09 -7.24
N ASN A 94 -9.10 9.31 -7.36
CA ASN A 94 -9.68 9.81 -8.62
C ASN A 94 -9.04 11.15 -8.99
N LEU A 95 -8.90 11.43 -10.28
CA LEU A 95 -8.34 12.69 -10.78
C LEU A 95 -9.00 13.94 -10.14
N ASN A 96 -10.33 13.91 -9.94
CA ASN A 96 -11.07 15.00 -9.30
C ASN A 96 -10.87 15.11 -7.78
N ALA A 97 -10.22 14.12 -7.17
CA ALA A 97 -9.89 14.11 -5.74
C ALA A 97 -8.51 14.72 -5.45
N ARG A 98 -7.71 14.98 -6.48
CA ARG A 98 -6.34 15.50 -6.34
C ARG A 98 -6.30 17.03 -6.34
N PRO A 99 -5.34 17.63 -5.64
CA PRO A 99 -4.44 17.02 -4.67
C PRO A 99 -5.18 16.56 -3.41
N GLN A 100 -4.73 15.46 -2.82
CA GLN A 100 -5.25 14.96 -1.55
C GLN A 100 -4.59 15.68 -0.36
N SER A 101 -5.15 15.47 0.83
CA SER A 101 -4.63 15.99 2.08
C SER A 101 -4.44 14.86 3.10
N GLY A 102 -3.46 15.02 3.98
CA GLY A 102 -3.21 14.07 5.06
C GLY A 102 -2.24 12.94 4.69
N LEU A 103 -2.04 12.59 3.42
CA LEU A 103 -1.15 11.50 3.04
C LEU A 103 0.31 11.75 3.46
N GLN A 104 0.76 13.00 3.39
CA GLN A 104 2.10 13.42 3.82
C GLN A 104 2.29 13.37 5.34
N GLU A 105 1.20 13.43 6.12
CA GLU A 105 1.22 13.42 7.58
C GLU A 105 1.02 12.01 8.16
N ALA A 106 0.46 11.07 7.39
CA ALA A 106 0.21 9.70 7.84
C ALA A 106 1.49 8.98 8.29
N ASP A 107 1.39 8.04 9.24
CA ASP A 107 2.51 7.18 9.64
C ASP A 107 2.96 6.28 8.49
N THR A 108 2.01 5.71 7.73
CA THR A 108 2.24 4.98 6.48
C THR A 108 1.03 5.09 5.56
N VAL A 109 1.23 4.83 4.28
CA VAL A 109 0.17 4.79 3.26
C VAL A 109 0.26 3.48 2.50
N MET A 110 -0.88 2.78 2.39
CA MET A 110 -1.02 1.63 1.49
C MET A 110 -1.88 2.02 0.30
N GLU A 111 -1.40 1.74 -0.90
CA GLU A 111 -2.11 2.01 -2.16
C GLU A 111 -2.61 0.71 -2.78
N ILE A 112 -3.87 0.69 -3.19
CA ILE A 112 -4.60 -0.54 -3.52
C ILE A 112 -5.39 -0.32 -4.80
N LEU A 113 -5.32 -1.29 -5.73
CA LEU A 113 -6.19 -1.31 -6.91
C LEU A 113 -7.66 -1.39 -6.50
N VAL A 114 -8.49 -0.62 -7.20
CA VAL A 114 -9.95 -0.66 -7.07
C VAL A 114 -10.59 -0.76 -8.47
N GLU A 115 -11.90 -0.71 -8.53
CA GLU A 115 -12.63 -0.77 -9.80
C GLU A 115 -12.20 0.30 -10.81
N GLY A 116 -12.33 -0.02 -12.10
CA GLY A 116 -12.01 0.89 -13.21
C GLY A 116 -10.52 1.13 -13.41
N GLY A 117 -9.66 0.23 -12.91
CA GLY A 117 -8.22 0.35 -13.02
C GLY A 117 -7.61 1.48 -12.18
N MET A 118 -8.40 2.13 -11.33
CA MET A 118 -7.96 3.19 -10.42
C MET A 118 -7.36 2.61 -9.14
N THR A 119 -6.70 3.46 -8.35
CA THR A 119 -6.26 3.12 -6.99
C THR A 119 -6.98 3.95 -5.94
N ARG A 120 -6.90 3.50 -4.69
CA ARG A 120 -7.22 4.27 -3.48
C ARG A 120 -6.17 4.04 -2.42
N PHE A 121 -6.13 4.94 -1.43
CA PHE A 121 -5.19 4.86 -0.34
C PHE A 121 -5.87 4.43 0.96
N LEU A 122 -5.12 3.68 1.78
CA LEU A 122 -5.33 3.58 3.22
C LEU A 122 -4.22 4.38 3.90
N ALA A 123 -4.59 5.51 4.50
CA ALA A 123 -3.68 6.35 5.27
C ALA A 123 -3.80 5.97 6.75
N PHE A 124 -2.72 5.43 7.32
CA PHE A 124 -2.67 4.95 8.70
C PHE A 124 -2.15 6.03 9.64
N TYR A 125 -2.84 6.19 10.77
CA TYR A 125 -2.49 7.12 11.83
C TYR A 125 -2.53 6.39 13.18
N MET A 126 -1.42 6.42 13.87
CA MET A 126 -1.31 5.98 15.26
C MET A 126 -0.55 7.04 16.07
N ASP A 127 0.65 7.36 15.64
CA ASP A 127 1.57 8.28 16.32
C ASP A 127 1.45 9.71 15.75
N LYS A 128 1.11 9.85 14.48
CA LYS A 128 0.89 11.11 13.80
C LYS A 128 -0.57 11.57 13.87
N THR A 129 -0.79 12.84 13.55
CA THR A 129 -2.11 13.47 13.50
C THR A 129 -2.24 14.37 12.28
N SER A 130 -3.47 14.57 11.82
CA SER A 130 -3.81 15.55 10.78
C SER A 130 -5.22 16.07 11.03
N THR A 131 -5.41 17.38 10.92
CA THR A 131 -6.74 18.01 11.00
C THR A 131 -7.48 18.00 9.66
N TYR A 132 -6.88 17.44 8.61
CA TYR A 132 -7.40 17.54 7.25
C TYR A 132 -7.00 16.33 6.39
N VAL A 133 -7.68 15.20 6.58
CA VAL A 133 -7.45 13.96 5.83
C VAL A 133 -8.55 13.76 4.80
N GLY A 134 -8.17 13.62 3.53
CA GLY A 134 -9.17 13.35 2.51
C GLY A 134 -8.76 13.65 1.07
N PRO A 135 -9.70 13.53 0.13
CA PRO A 135 -11.13 13.19 0.31
C PRO A 135 -11.35 11.73 0.74
N ILE A 136 -12.20 11.53 1.75
CA ILE A 136 -12.56 10.21 2.26
C ILE A 136 -13.50 9.51 1.27
N ARG A 137 -13.28 8.20 1.08
CA ARG A 137 -13.99 7.39 0.09
C ARG A 137 -14.49 6.05 0.64
N SER A 138 -15.22 5.33 -0.20
CA SER A 138 -15.84 4.06 0.18
C SER A 138 -14.81 2.95 0.35
N ALA A 139 -15.08 2.05 1.32
CA ALA A 139 -14.31 0.83 1.55
C ALA A 139 -14.30 -0.10 0.33
N ARG A 140 -13.27 -0.96 0.28
CA ARG A 140 -13.10 -2.02 -0.71
C ARG A 140 -12.74 -3.34 -0.03
N PRO A 141 -12.97 -4.49 -0.68
CA PRO A 141 -12.79 -5.81 -0.05
C PRO A 141 -11.38 -6.09 0.47
N THR A 142 -10.34 -5.52 -0.13
CA THR A 142 -8.96 -5.66 0.35
C THR A 142 -8.70 -4.92 1.67
N ASP A 143 -9.45 -3.85 1.98
CA ASP A 143 -9.16 -2.96 3.10
C ASP A 143 -9.11 -3.67 4.47
N PRO A 144 -10.09 -4.52 4.84
CA PRO A 144 -10.07 -5.18 6.15
C PRO A 144 -8.84 -6.06 6.35
N ASN A 145 -8.36 -6.71 5.30
CA ASN A 145 -7.18 -7.57 5.36
C ASN A 145 -5.90 -6.79 5.69
N LEU A 146 -5.85 -5.51 5.35
CA LEU A 146 -4.71 -4.62 5.61
C LEU A 146 -4.81 -3.87 6.94
N VAL A 147 -6.03 -3.69 7.46
CA VAL A 147 -6.28 -2.98 8.73
C VAL A 147 -6.28 -3.93 9.93
N ARG A 148 -6.73 -5.18 9.74
CA ARG A 148 -6.93 -6.19 10.80
C ARG A 148 -5.65 -6.51 11.58
N PRO A 149 -4.46 -6.66 10.98
CA PRO A 149 -3.23 -7.01 11.69
C PRO A 149 -2.85 -6.02 12.80
N TYR A 150 -3.24 -4.78 12.61
CA TYR A 150 -2.88 -3.67 13.49
C TYR A 150 -4.02 -3.30 14.45
N GLY A 151 -5.09 -4.09 14.47
CA GLY A 151 -6.29 -3.81 15.28
C GLY A 151 -6.92 -2.45 14.98
N GLY A 152 -6.77 -1.95 13.76
CA GLY A 152 -7.18 -0.63 13.34
C GLY A 152 -8.69 -0.45 13.23
N ILE A 153 -9.13 0.81 13.22
CA ILE A 153 -10.49 1.23 12.86
C ILE A 153 -10.44 1.79 11.46
N LEU A 154 -11.34 1.32 10.59
CA LEU A 154 -11.45 1.80 9.22
C LEU A 154 -12.45 2.95 9.12
N VAL A 155 -12.01 4.12 8.61
CA VAL A 155 -12.82 5.33 8.41
C VAL A 155 -13.12 5.51 6.93
N VAL A 156 -14.40 5.53 6.56
CA VAL A 156 -14.88 5.51 5.17
C VAL A 156 -16.10 6.42 4.97
N SER A 157 -16.36 6.80 3.73
CA SER A 157 -17.63 7.48 3.39
C SER A 157 -18.83 6.52 3.33
N GLY A 158 -18.60 5.21 3.34
CA GLY A 158 -19.55 4.13 3.17
C GLY A 158 -18.93 2.98 2.40
N ALA A 159 -19.76 2.10 1.82
CA ALA A 159 -19.32 1.01 0.95
C ALA A 159 -20.47 0.52 0.04
N THR A 160 -20.15 -0.40 -0.87
CA THR A 160 -21.14 -1.19 -1.60
C THR A 160 -21.96 -2.03 -0.61
N ALA A 161 -23.25 -2.26 -0.92
CA ALA A 161 -24.14 -3.02 -0.06
C ALA A 161 -23.56 -4.38 0.35
N GLY A 162 -23.67 -4.71 1.64
CA GLY A 162 -23.17 -5.96 2.23
C GLY A 162 -21.71 -5.89 2.70
N LEU A 163 -20.89 -4.99 2.19
CA LEU A 163 -19.46 -4.99 2.53
C LEU A 163 -19.16 -4.53 3.97
N ILE A 164 -19.87 -3.52 4.50
CA ILE A 164 -19.62 -3.06 5.89
C ILE A 164 -19.90 -4.15 6.93
N PRO A 165 -21.03 -4.89 6.86
CA PRO A 165 -21.22 -6.06 7.73
C PRO A 165 -20.10 -7.09 7.61
N ALA A 166 -19.68 -7.46 6.40
CA ALA A 166 -18.61 -8.41 6.17
C ALA A 166 -17.26 -7.93 6.77
N ILE A 167 -16.91 -6.65 6.63
CA ILE A 167 -15.72 -6.08 7.27
C ILE A 167 -15.78 -6.21 8.80
N ARG A 168 -16.96 -5.95 9.39
CA ARG A 168 -17.13 -6.07 10.85
C ARG A 168 -17.03 -7.52 11.33
N GLU A 169 -17.53 -8.49 10.55
CA GLU A 169 -17.38 -9.92 10.83
C GLU A 169 -15.90 -10.37 10.84
N LEU A 170 -15.06 -9.75 10.01
CA LEU A 170 -13.60 -9.93 10.04
C LEU A 170 -12.93 -9.26 11.25
N GLY A 171 -13.69 -8.64 12.15
CA GLY A 171 -13.20 -8.01 13.38
C GLY A 171 -12.58 -6.62 13.17
N VAL A 172 -12.90 -5.93 12.06
CA VAL A 172 -12.46 -4.55 11.80
C VAL A 172 -13.64 -3.60 12.07
N PRO A 173 -13.56 -2.74 13.11
CA PRO A 173 -14.54 -1.70 13.34
C PRO A 173 -14.55 -0.69 12.18
N VAL A 174 -15.74 -0.22 11.79
CA VAL A 174 -15.90 0.73 10.68
C VAL A 174 -16.66 1.96 11.17
N LEU A 175 -16.09 3.14 10.92
CA LEU A 175 -16.75 4.44 11.06
C LEU A 175 -17.16 4.95 9.68
N GLU A 176 -18.46 5.16 9.51
CA GLU A 176 -19.06 5.67 8.27
C GLU A 176 -19.49 7.13 8.44
N GLU A 177 -19.53 7.90 7.35
CA GLU A 177 -19.98 9.29 7.36
C GLU A 177 -21.34 9.47 8.06
N VAL A 178 -22.26 8.54 7.81
CA VAL A 178 -23.63 8.60 8.36
C VAL A 178 -23.72 8.23 9.85
N SER A 179 -22.69 7.56 10.39
CA SER A 179 -22.72 7.03 11.76
C SER A 179 -21.81 7.76 12.73
N ALA A 180 -20.87 8.56 12.23
CA ALA A 180 -19.86 9.23 13.04
C ALA A 180 -19.71 10.71 12.66
N PRO A 181 -20.01 11.66 13.56
CA PRO A 181 -19.92 13.10 13.29
C PRO A 181 -18.45 13.61 13.34
N THR A 182 -17.52 12.82 12.79
CA THR A 182 -16.08 13.09 12.78
C THR A 182 -15.58 13.51 11.41
N MET A 183 -16.48 13.52 10.44
CA MET A 183 -16.20 13.88 9.06
C MET A 183 -17.01 15.12 8.66
N PHE A 184 -16.46 15.90 7.74
CA PHE A 184 -17.09 17.15 7.27
C PHE A 184 -16.88 17.30 5.76
N ARG A 185 -17.85 17.98 5.10
CA ARG A 185 -17.75 18.27 3.67
C ARG A 185 -17.28 19.70 3.45
N ILE A 186 -16.30 19.87 2.56
CA ILE A 186 -15.78 21.18 2.18
C ILE A 186 -16.55 21.73 0.97
N ALA A 187 -16.73 23.04 0.91
CA ALA A 187 -17.55 23.71 -0.10
C ALA A 187 -16.82 23.94 -1.43
N ASN A 188 -15.48 24.03 -1.41
CA ASN A 188 -14.67 24.31 -2.59
C ASN A 188 -14.42 23.10 -3.50
N ARG A 189 -14.97 21.93 -3.14
CA ARG A 189 -14.98 20.71 -3.96
C ARG A 189 -16.39 20.17 -4.09
N LYS A 190 -16.64 19.44 -5.19
CA LYS A 190 -17.94 18.78 -5.44
C LYS A 190 -17.94 17.38 -4.84
N ALA A 191 -19.11 16.97 -4.33
CA ALA A 191 -19.33 15.57 -3.97
C ALA A 191 -19.14 14.68 -5.21
N PRO A 192 -18.55 13.49 -5.05
CA PRO A 192 -18.19 12.79 -3.82
C PRO A 192 -16.74 13.06 -3.35
N HIS A 193 -16.01 14.00 -3.95
CA HIS A 193 -14.58 14.27 -3.71
C HIS A 193 -14.36 15.40 -2.69
N ASN A 194 -15.27 15.58 -1.72
CA ASN A 194 -15.27 16.72 -0.79
C ASN A 194 -15.47 16.33 0.69
N LEU A 195 -15.39 15.06 1.03
CA LEU A 195 -15.50 14.57 2.41
C LEU A 195 -14.12 14.49 3.04
N TYR A 196 -13.95 15.12 4.21
CA TYR A 196 -12.69 15.17 4.95
C TYR A 196 -12.92 14.77 6.40
N ALA A 197 -11.84 14.40 7.09
CA ALA A 197 -11.84 14.04 8.50
C ALA A 197 -10.68 14.71 9.24
N ASP A 198 -10.83 14.81 10.55
CA ASP A 198 -9.81 15.21 11.50
C ASP A 198 -9.49 14.02 12.40
N THR A 199 -8.20 13.66 12.53
CA THR A 199 -7.76 12.50 13.30
C THR A 199 -8.10 12.63 14.78
N GLU A 200 -8.03 13.82 15.36
CA GLU A 200 -8.32 14.03 16.78
C GLU A 200 -9.83 13.94 17.05
N LEU A 201 -10.67 14.48 16.18
CA LEU A 201 -12.14 14.29 16.28
C LEU A 201 -12.53 12.81 16.20
N VAL A 202 -11.85 12.05 15.34
CA VAL A 202 -12.04 10.59 15.27
C VAL A 202 -11.61 9.94 16.58
N ARG A 203 -10.47 10.30 17.16
CA ARG A 203 -9.99 9.76 18.44
C ARG A 203 -10.95 10.07 19.57
N GLU A 204 -11.37 11.32 19.72
CA GLU A 204 -12.38 11.71 20.73
C GLU A 204 -13.66 10.90 20.58
N TYR A 205 -14.15 10.70 19.36
CA TYR A 205 -15.36 9.93 19.11
C TYR A 205 -15.21 8.46 19.50
N ILE A 206 -14.11 7.79 19.10
CA ILE A 206 -13.89 6.37 19.43
C ILE A 206 -13.71 6.17 20.95
N ASP A 207 -13.07 7.13 21.64
CA ASP A 207 -12.89 7.10 23.09
C ASP A 207 -14.24 7.16 23.82
N THR A 208 -15.16 8.04 23.36
CA THR A 208 -16.53 8.14 23.92
C THR A 208 -17.37 6.89 23.69
N ARG A 209 -17.02 6.06 22.71
CA ARG A 209 -17.72 4.82 22.37
C ARG A 209 -17.12 3.59 23.02
N GLY A 210 -16.08 3.74 23.84
CA GLY A 210 -15.47 2.65 24.56
C GLY A 210 -14.75 1.64 23.69
N PHE A 211 -14.27 2.05 22.52
CA PHE A 211 -13.40 1.20 21.72
C PHE A 211 -12.11 0.95 22.51
N LEU A 212 -11.84 -0.32 22.80
CA LEU A 212 -10.63 -0.70 23.52
C LEU A 212 -9.38 -0.28 22.75
N PHE A 213 -8.40 0.24 23.49
CA PHE A 213 -7.09 0.56 22.90
C PHE A 213 -6.33 -0.72 22.57
N ASN A 214 -5.61 -0.73 21.47
CA ASN A 214 -4.61 -1.74 21.21
C ASN A 214 -3.35 -1.38 21.99
N GLN A 215 -3.02 -2.20 22.97
CA GLN A 215 -1.80 -2.04 23.75
C GLN A 215 -0.58 -2.60 23.00
N ASP A 216 -0.79 -3.65 22.20
CA ASP A 216 0.27 -4.32 21.46
C ASP A 216 -0.09 -4.30 19.97
N VAL A 217 0.36 -3.26 19.25
CA VAL A 217 0.27 -3.19 17.79
C VAL A 217 1.51 -3.84 17.21
N ASN A 218 1.32 -4.84 16.35
CA ASN A 218 2.42 -5.45 15.63
C ASN A 218 3.12 -4.42 14.73
N PRO A 219 4.45 -4.47 14.58
CA PRO A 219 5.13 -3.70 13.55
C PRO A 219 4.65 -4.13 12.17
N LEU A 220 4.75 -3.24 11.18
CA LEU A 220 4.39 -3.53 9.79
C LEU A 220 5.12 -4.77 9.26
N TYR A 221 6.38 -4.89 9.64
CA TYR A 221 7.32 -5.96 9.31
C TYR A 221 8.58 -5.81 10.19
N ASP A 222 9.59 -6.64 10.01
CA ASP A 222 10.86 -6.52 10.72
C ASP A 222 11.61 -5.25 10.24
N PHE A 223 11.95 -4.36 11.17
CA PHE A 223 12.73 -3.16 10.90
C PHE A 223 14.21 -3.38 11.25
N GLY A 224 15.11 -2.85 10.43
CA GLY A 224 16.54 -2.90 10.66
C GLY A 224 17.35 -2.07 9.67
N ASN A 225 18.65 -1.96 9.90
CA ASN A 225 19.55 -1.12 9.09
C ASN A 225 20.47 -1.94 8.19
N ASP A 226 20.42 -3.26 8.23
CA ASP A 226 21.27 -4.09 7.38
C ASP A 226 20.82 -4.04 5.92
N GLN A 227 21.64 -3.44 5.09
CA GLN A 227 21.46 -3.34 3.64
C GLN A 227 22.67 -3.92 2.90
N SER A 228 23.42 -4.84 3.52
CA SER A 228 24.64 -5.39 2.96
C SER A 228 24.41 -6.17 1.67
N ASN A 229 23.24 -6.79 1.51
CA ASN A 229 22.82 -7.56 0.34
C ASN A 229 21.92 -6.77 -0.63
N TRP A 230 21.67 -5.47 -0.38
CA TRP A 230 20.85 -4.65 -1.26
C TRP A 230 21.61 -4.21 -2.51
N LEU A 231 20.91 -4.23 -3.65
CA LEU A 231 21.41 -3.77 -4.93
C LEU A 231 21.27 -2.24 -5.06
N THR A 232 22.08 -1.63 -5.91
CA THR A 232 22.04 -0.19 -6.23
C THR A 232 21.37 0.06 -7.59
N GLY A 233 20.96 1.30 -7.84
CA GLY A 233 20.42 1.71 -9.15
C GLY A 233 18.90 1.91 -9.19
N ALA A 234 18.22 1.87 -8.04
CA ALA A 234 16.79 2.14 -7.94
C ALA A 234 16.48 3.65 -8.00
N ASN A 235 16.97 4.35 -9.02
CA ASN A 235 16.75 5.79 -9.17
C ASN A 235 15.34 6.13 -9.68
N ARG A 236 14.71 5.17 -10.36
CA ARG A 236 13.34 5.26 -10.88
C ARG A 236 12.65 3.92 -10.64
N VAL A 237 11.46 3.96 -10.04
CA VAL A 237 10.60 2.79 -9.83
C VAL A 237 9.27 3.05 -10.52
N THR A 238 8.92 2.22 -11.50
CA THR A 238 7.66 2.31 -12.23
C THR A 238 6.75 1.17 -11.81
N ILE A 239 5.54 1.50 -11.37
CA ILE A 239 4.55 0.56 -10.83
C ILE A 239 3.27 0.70 -11.65
N LYS A 240 2.97 -0.28 -12.49
CA LYS A 240 1.77 -0.32 -13.32
C LYS A 240 0.69 -1.13 -12.59
N TYR A 241 -0.37 -0.45 -12.14
CA TYR A 241 -1.53 -1.10 -11.53
C TYR A 241 -2.53 -1.64 -12.56
N SER A 242 -2.61 -0.95 -13.70
CA SER A 242 -3.50 -1.25 -14.80
C SER A 242 -3.10 -0.40 -16.00
N ASP A 243 -3.78 -0.56 -17.14
CA ASP A 243 -3.60 0.36 -18.27
C ASP A 243 -4.07 1.79 -17.98
N PHE A 244 -4.84 1.98 -16.89
CA PHE A 244 -5.34 3.30 -16.49
C PHE A 244 -4.45 4.00 -15.46
N THR A 245 -3.74 3.25 -14.58
CA THR A 245 -2.95 3.85 -13.50
C THR A 245 -1.53 3.31 -13.47
N THR A 246 -0.57 4.19 -13.73
CA THR A 246 0.85 3.95 -13.51
C THR A 246 1.40 4.97 -12.51
N VAL A 247 2.15 4.49 -11.52
CA VAL A 247 2.85 5.30 -10.53
C VAL A 247 4.34 5.24 -10.80
N ILE A 248 4.99 6.40 -10.77
CA ILE A 248 6.43 6.52 -10.95
C ILE A 248 7.03 7.22 -9.74
N TRP A 249 8.00 6.56 -9.12
CA TRP A 249 8.82 7.15 -8.09
C TRP A 249 10.20 7.49 -8.66
N LYS A 250 10.64 8.71 -8.44
CA LYS A 250 11.98 9.17 -8.85
C LYS A 250 12.73 9.67 -7.63
N ILE A 251 13.96 9.17 -7.45
CA ILE A 251 14.79 9.59 -6.31
C ILE A 251 15.22 11.04 -6.47
N ASP A 252 15.17 11.78 -5.38
CA ASP A 252 15.65 13.15 -5.23
C ASP A 252 16.14 13.32 -3.79
N ASN A 253 17.46 13.42 -3.59
CA ASN A 253 18.09 13.58 -2.28
C ASN A 253 17.56 12.58 -1.23
N ASP A 254 17.82 11.30 -1.40
CA ASP A 254 17.47 10.21 -0.48
C ASP A 254 15.95 9.97 -0.29
N GLN A 255 15.10 10.66 -1.06
CA GLN A 255 13.65 10.45 -1.05
C GLN A 255 13.12 10.24 -2.46
N TYR A 256 12.09 9.41 -2.57
CA TYR A 256 11.37 9.20 -3.80
C TYR A 256 10.23 10.20 -3.94
N SER A 257 10.27 11.06 -4.95
CA SER A 257 9.18 11.94 -5.36
C SER A 257 8.18 11.17 -6.21
N ARG A 258 6.87 11.36 -5.92
CA ARG A 258 5.79 10.61 -6.55
C ARG A 258 5.23 11.32 -7.79
N PHE A 259 5.16 10.56 -8.90
CA PHE A 259 4.48 10.96 -10.13
C PHE A 259 3.40 9.94 -10.49
N ILE A 260 2.42 10.34 -11.28
CA ILE A 260 1.33 9.47 -11.70
C ILE A 260 0.98 9.72 -13.17
N VAL A 261 0.66 8.64 -13.87
CA VAL A 261 0.07 8.64 -15.20
C VAL A 261 -1.34 8.10 -15.08
N ASP A 262 -2.31 8.82 -15.59
CA ASP A 262 -3.71 8.39 -15.67
C ASP A 262 -4.12 8.15 -17.11
N GLY A 263 -4.92 7.11 -17.33
CA GLY A 263 -5.37 6.73 -18.65
C GLY A 263 -4.27 6.07 -19.46
N TYR A 264 -4.43 6.07 -20.77
CA TYR A 264 -3.52 5.43 -21.72
C TYR A 264 -2.40 6.36 -22.21
N SER A 265 -2.04 7.33 -21.37
CA SER A 265 -0.96 8.27 -21.67
C SER A 265 0.41 7.61 -21.51
N PRO A 266 1.41 8.00 -22.30
CA PRO A 266 2.76 7.49 -22.13
C PRO A 266 3.41 8.01 -20.83
N ASP A 267 4.43 7.31 -20.35
CA ASP A 267 5.14 7.62 -19.09
C ASP A 267 5.78 9.01 -19.06
N GLU A 268 6.10 9.58 -20.24
CA GLU A 268 6.63 10.93 -20.37
C GLU A 268 5.62 12.01 -19.95
N GLU A 269 4.33 11.69 -19.94
CA GLU A 269 3.27 12.59 -19.49
C GLU A 269 2.99 12.48 -17.99
N ALA A 270 3.84 11.77 -17.24
CA ALA A 270 3.68 11.64 -15.81
C ALA A 270 3.71 12.99 -15.09
N VAL A 271 2.66 13.27 -14.32
CA VAL A 271 2.52 14.52 -13.56
C VAL A 271 2.90 14.32 -12.10
N ALA A 272 3.49 15.36 -11.49
CA ALA A 272 3.79 15.34 -10.06
C ALA A 272 2.52 15.14 -9.24
N HIS A 273 2.56 14.18 -8.32
CA HIS A 273 1.45 13.95 -7.40
C HIS A 273 1.63 14.80 -6.14
N ASN A 274 0.92 15.91 -6.11
CA ASN A 274 1.01 16.86 -5.00
C ASN A 274 -0.01 16.51 -3.90
N PHE A 275 0.32 16.91 -2.68
CA PHE A 275 -0.64 17.06 -1.58
C PHE A 275 -1.02 18.53 -1.41
N ILE A 276 -2.08 18.79 -0.63
CA ILE A 276 -2.49 20.14 -0.21
C ILE A 276 -2.87 20.12 1.27
N THR A 277 -2.40 21.10 2.03
CA THR A 277 -2.77 21.28 3.43
C THR A 277 -4.04 22.13 3.56
N ARG A 278 -4.59 22.21 4.77
CA ARG A 278 -5.83 22.98 5.03
C ARG A 278 -5.67 24.47 4.77
N ASP A 279 -4.48 25.02 4.98
CA ASP A 279 -4.13 26.43 4.73
C ASP A 279 -3.70 26.71 3.28
N GLY A 280 -3.70 25.67 2.43
CA GLY A 280 -3.46 25.80 0.98
C GLY A 280 -2.01 25.63 0.55
N TYR A 281 -1.09 25.28 1.45
CA TYR A 281 0.25 24.89 1.04
C TYR A 281 0.21 23.57 0.25
N SER A 282 0.96 23.50 -0.84
CA SER A 282 1.01 22.31 -1.70
C SER A 282 2.44 22.02 -2.13
N ASP A 283 2.81 20.74 -2.10
CA ASP A 283 4.10 20.26 -2.57
C ASP A 283 3.96 18.82 -3.08
N ILE A 284 5.00 18.29 -3.75
CA ILE A 284 5.02 16.92 -4.22
C ILE A 284 5.11 15.93 -3.05
N LEU A 285 4.39 14.82 -3.15
CA LEU A 285 4.52 13.71 -2.21
C LEU A 285 5.92 13.08 -2.31
N LYS A 286 6.61 13.00 -1.18
CA LYS A 286 7.94 12.40 -1.05
C LYS A 286 7.95 11.35 0.05
N ILE A 287 8.74 10.31 -0.15
CA ILE A 287 8.84 9.17 0.77
C ILE A 287 10.24 8.55 0.74
N PRO A 288 10.82 8.19 1.88
CA PRO A 288 12.12 7.51 1.91
C PRO A 288 12.09 6.08 1.38
N THR A 289 10.99 5.35 1.64
CA THR A 289 10.89 3.92 1.33
C THR A 289 9.62 3.59 0.56
N VAL A 290 9.78 2.85 -0.53
CA VAL A 290 8.69 2.29 -1.33
C VAL A 290 8.73 0.77 -1.20
N VAL A 291 7.59 0.16 -0.87
CA VAL A 291 7.42 -1.29 -0.79
C VAL A 291 6.37 -1.72 -1.79
N VAL A 292 6.65 -2.74 -2.59
CA VAL A 292 5.72 -3.31 -3.57
C VAL A 292 5.43 -4.76 -3.20
N ILE A 293 4.21 -5.04 -2.76
CA ILE A 293 3.69 -6.35 -2.40
C ILE A 293 2.77 -6.79 -3.52
N GLN A 294 3.05 -7.93 -4.15
CA GLN A 294 2.22 -8.45 -5.25
C GLN A 294 1.44 -9.68 -4.81
N GLY A 295 0.15 -9.72 -5.12
CA GLY A 295 -0.72 -10.86 -4.80
C GLY A 295 -1.76 -11.11 -5.89
N PRO A 296 -2.32 -12.34 -5.97
CA PRO A 296 -3.33 -12.68 -6.96
C PRO A 296 -4.54 -11.75 -6.91
N LEU A 297 -5.00 -11.32 -8.09
CA LEU A 297 -6.24 -10.57 -8.23
C LEU A 297 -7.44 -11.54 -8.26
N TYR A 298 -8.49 -11.19 -7.54
CA TYR A 298 -9.76 -11.91 -7.59
C TYR A 298 -10.94 -10.94 -7.46
N ASN A 299 -12.13 -11.41 -7.80
CA ASN A 299 -13.36 -10.66 -7.54
C ASN A 299 -13.96 -11.15 -6.22
N ASP A 300 -14.24 -10.22 -5.32
CA ASP A 300 -14.90 -10.51 -4.05
C ASP A 300 -16.29 -11.09 -4.24
N GLU A 301 -16.62 -12.17 -3.54
CA GLU A 301 -17.87 -12.91 -3.71
C GLU A 301 -19.12 -12.10 -3.31
N VAL A 302 -19.00 -11.16 -2.37
CA VAL A 302 -20.10 -10.36 -1.85
C VAL A 302 -20.40 -9.17 -2.76
N THR A 303 -19.34 -8.49 -3.22
CA THR A 303 -19.47 -7.20 -3.92
C THR A 303 -19.16 -7.27 -5.41
N THR A 304 -18.54 -8.37 -5.87
CA THR A 304 -17.98 -8.53 -7.22
C THR A 304 -16.89 -7.50 -7.58
N LEU A 305 -16.38 -6.77 -6.58
CA LEU A 305 -15.32 -5.78 -6.78
C LEU A 305 -13.95 -6.46 -6.78
N PRO A 306 -12.96 -5.88 -7.49
CA PRO A 306 -11.61 -6.41 -7.51
C PRO A 306 -10.98 -6.34 -6.12
N SER A 307 -10.26 -7.38 -5.76
CA SER A 307 -9.53 -7.52 -4.51
C SER A 307 -8.21 -8.23 -4.74
N VAL A 308 -7.18 -7.87 -3.98
CA VAL A 308 -5.88 -8.53 -4.03
C VAL A 308 -5.75 -9.47 -2.84
N LEU A 309 -5.35 -10.71 -3.10
CA LEU A 309 -5.09 -11.70 -2.06
C LEU A 309 -3.81 -11.33 -1.31
N THR A 310 -3.94 -11.16 0.00
CA THR A 310 -2.85 -10.73 0.89
C THR A 310 -2.55 -11.73 2.01
N VAL A 311 -3.05 -12.96 1.88
CA VAL A 311 -2.72 -14.12 2.71
C VAL A 311 -2.10 -15.17 1.82
N GLY A 312 -1.00 -15.79 2.24
CA GLY A 312 -0.22 -16.73 1.46
C GLY A 312 1.21 -16.24 1.26
N VAL A 313 1.68 -16.32 0.04
CA VAL A 313 3.04 -15.92 -0.37
C VAL A 313 2.99 -15.22 -1.72
N GLY A 314 3.94 -14.34 -1.96
CA GLY A 314 4.08 -13.66 -3.25
C GLY A 314 5.34 -12.81 -3.33
N PRO A 315 5.63 -12.19 -4.47
CA PRO A 315 6.81 -11.34 -4.63
C PRO A 315 6.70 -10.06 -3.81
N VAL A 316 7.86 -9.61 -3.30
CA VAL A 316 8.03 -8.28 -2.69
C VAL A 316 9.27 -7.61 -3.27
N SER A 317 9.18 -6.31 -3.49
CA SER A 317 10.34 -5.46 -3.82
C SER A 317 10.35 -4.26 -2.89
N ILE A 318 11.51 -3.93 -2.33
CA ILE A 318 11.67 -2.84 -1.37
C ILE A 318 12.75 -1.89 -1.89
N PHE A 319 12.43 -0.62 -1.91
CA PHE A 319 13.30 0.44 -2.42
C PHE A 319 13.54 1.48 -1.32
N HIS A 320 14.79 1.76 -1.04
CA HIS A 320 15.18 2.76 -0.04
C HIS A 320 16.49 3.44 -0.46
N ASN A 321 16.49 4.76 -0.50
CA ASN A 321 17.71 5.56 -0.78
C ASN A 321 18.49 5.09 -2.01
N GLY A 322 17.80 4.84 -3.13
CA GLY A 322 18.43 4.41 -4.39
C GLY A 322 18.91 2.95 -4.41
N LYS A 323 18.72 2.22 -3.32
CA LYS A 323 18.97 0.78 -3.23
C LYS A 323 17.67 0.01 -3.27
N TYR A 324 17.74 -1.29 -3.57
CA TYR A 324 16.59 -2.17 -3.56
C TYR A 324 16.97 -3.61 -3.22
N ILE A 325 15.99 -4.34 -2.74
CA ILE A 325 16.03 -5.78 -2.57
C ILE A 325 14.72 -6.39 -3.07
N GLU A 326 14.81 -7.57 -3.67
CA GLU A 326 13.67 -8.37 -4.09
C GLU A 326 13.63 -9.64 -3.26
N GLY A 327 12.43 -10.12 -2.99
CA GLY A 327 12.22 -11.31 -2.18
C GLY A 327 10.78 -11.79 -2.24
N THR A 328 10.37 -12.48 -1.19
CA THR A 328 9.04 -13.06 -1.06
C THR A 328 8.39 -12.54 0.22
N TRP A 329 7.15 -12.05 0.11
CA TRP A 329 6.33 -11.87 1.31
C TRP A 329 5.63 -13.17 1.68
N ARG A 330 5.46 -13.38 2.99
CA ARG A 330 4.68 -14.47 3.58
C ARG A 330 3.72 -13.91 4.63
N ARG A 331 2.50 -14.47 4.67
CA ARG A 331 1.49 -14.13 5.65
C ARG A 331 0.48 -15.28 5.75
N ASN A 332 0.32 -15.90 6.92
CA ASN A 332 -0.50 -17.09 7.08
C ASN A 332 -1.96 -16.77 7.43
N ASP A 333 -2.22 -15.61 8.03
CA ASP A 333 -3.55 -15.20 8.48
C ASP A 333 -3.73 -13.67 8.38
N ILE A 334 -4.97 -13.19 8.21
CA ILE A 334 -5.29 -11.76 8.12
C ILE A 334 -4.98 -10.96 9.38
N THR A 335 -4.72 -11.62 10.51
CA THR A 335 -4.34 -11.01 11.79
C THR A 335 -2.85 -10.81 11.94
N GLU A 336 -2.04 -11.41 11.07
CA GLU A 336 -0.59 -11.32 11.07
C GLU A 336 -0.09 -10.14 10.21
N PRO A 337 1.04 -9.50 10.54
CA PRO A 337 1.74 -8.61 9.62
C PRO A 337 2.38 -9.38 8.46
N PHE A 338 2.89 -8.68 7.46
CA PHE A 338 3.71 -9.29 6.42
C PHE A 338 5.10 -9.63 6.98
N GLU A 339 5.63 -10.78 6.61
CA GLU A 339 7.03 -11.17 6.78
C GLU A 339 7.70 -11.17 5.41
N PHE A 340 8.88 -10.58 5.31
CA PHE A 340 9.66 -10.52 4.07
C PHE A 340 10.89 -11.40 4.18
N LEU A 341 11.13 -12.20 3.14
CA LEU A 341 12.22 -13.17 3.05
C LEU A 341 12.98 -12.93 1.75
N ASP A 342 14.30 -13.00 1.82
CA ASP A 342 15.15 -12.98 0.64
C ASP A 342 15.19 -14.34 -0.10
N ASN A 343 16.05 -14.45 -1.11
CA ASN A 343 16.18 -15.69 -1.91
C ASN A 343 16.76 -16.85 -1.11
N ASP A 344 17.48 -16.57 -0.02
CA ASP A 344 18.06 -17.57 0.89
C ASP A 344 17.11 -17.92 2.05
N GLN A 345 15.88 -17.36 2.04
CA GLN A 345 14.85 -17.51 3.07
C GLN A 345 15.24 -16.85 4.40
N GLU A 346 16.20 -15.95 4.38
CA GLU A 346 16.52 -15.10 5.53
C GLU A 346 15.59 -13.87 5.56
N LYS A 347 15.36 -13.35 6.76
CA LYS A 347 14.47 -12.20 6.93
C LYS A 347 15.05 -10.93 6.31
N ILE A 348 14.23 -10.24 5.54
CA ILE A 348 14.55 -8.90 5.06
C ILE A 348 14.10 -7.90 6.12
N GLU A 349 15.05 -7.15 6.65
CA GLU A 349 14.77 -5.99 7.49
C GLU A 349 14.56 -4.74 6.63
N VAL A 350 13.53 -3.96 6.96
CA VAL A 350 13.22 -2.72 6.24
C VAL A 350 13.78 -1.53 7.01
N PRO A 351 14.51 -0.60 6.36
CA PRO A 351 15.05 0.57 7.04
C PRO A 351 13.98 1.41 7.73
N PRO A 352 14.19 1.78 9.02
CA PRO A 352 13.27 2.61 9.76
C PRO A 352 13.03 3.95 9.08
N SER A 353 11.81 4.16 8.62
CA SER A 353 11.43 5.36 7.89
C SER A 353 9.92 5.37 7.68
N LYS A 354 9.38 6.43 7.12
CA LYS A 354 8.03 6.42 6.57
C LYS A 354 8.03 5.66 5.24
N GLN A 355 6.99 4.82 5.02
CA GLN A 355 6.87 4.01 3.82
C GLN A 355 5.60 4.32 3.04
N TRP A 356 5.66 4.03 1.73
CA TRP A 356 4.51 3.89 0.86
C TRP A 356 4.48 2.46 0.33
N ILE A 357 3.39 1.76 0.65
CA ILE A 357 3.25 0.33 0.35
C ILE A 357 2.24 0.17 -0.79
N HIS A 358 2.66 -0.40 -1.89
CA HIS A 358 1.82 -0.76 -3.03
C HIS A 358 1.33 -2.18 -2.88
N ILE A 359 0.01 -2.39 -2.90
CA ILE A 359 -0.63 -3.70 -2.98
C ILE A 359 -1.02 -3.89 -4.44
N LEU A 360 -0.16 -4.56 -5.17
CA LEU A 360 -0.23 -4.69 -6.62
C LEU A 360 -0.83 -6.04 -7.02
N PRO A 361 -1.73 -6.10 -7.99
CA PRO A 361 -2.12 -7.37 -8.59
C PRO A 361 -0.93 -8.11 -9.17
N LEU A 362 -0.89 -9.42 -8.98
CA LEU A 362 -0.06 -10.36 -9.71
C LEU A 362 -0.96 -11.05 -10.72
N ASP A 363 -0.56 -11.06 -11.99
CA ASP A 363 -1.28 -11.70 -13.10
C ASP A 363 -1.26 -13.21 -13.02
#